data_dcd0d8ddaddadf3f75d23c2c5766e113
#
_entry.id   dcd0d8ddaddadf3f75d23c2c5766e113
#
_cell.length_a   1.000
_cell.length_b   1.000
_cell.length_c   1.000
_cell.angle_alpha   90.00
_cell.angle_beta   90.00
_cell.angle_gamma   90.00
#
_symmetry.space_group_name_H-M   'P 1'
#
loop_
_entity.id
_entity.type
_entity.pdbx_description
1 polymer ?
#
loop_
_entity_poly.entity_id
_entity_poly.type
_entity_poly.pdbx_seq_one_letter_code
_entity_poly.pdbx_strand_id
1 'polypeptide(L)'
;MQRNEKQELIGALREKMSKAAIAIAVGYKNIDAAATVKLRKTFRESKVEYKVVKNTLARLAAKGTPLEKFTEGLDGPNAIILGYDDVVAPAKVLRDVLREQGEKMTVKAGVVQGNLVDARSLAALADMPGLPELRGMLAGLIAAPATRLVRLLNTPGGQLARVLKAKSEKPEAA
;
A
#
# COMPACT_ATOMS: atom_id res chain seq x y z
N MET A 1 14.50 24.80 -19.90
CA MET A 1 13.16 24.27 -20.24
C MET A 1 12.34 25.36 -20.86
N GLN A 2 11.97 25.19 -22.12
CA GLN A 2 11.14 26.15 -22.87
C GLN A 2 9.67 26.09 -22.39
N ARG A 3 8.89 27.11 -22.71
CA ARG A 3 7.48 27.20 -22.27
C ARG A 3 6.62 26.05 -22.82
N ASN A 4 6.88 25.64 -24.05
CA ASN A 4 6.17 24.54 -24.72
C ASN A 4 6.46 23.18 -24.05
N GLU A 5 7.71 22.89 -23.73
CA GLU A 5 8.08 21.66 -23.00
C GLU A 5 7.41 21.55 -21.64
N LYS A 6 7.21 22.68 -20.94
CA LYS A 6 6.49 22.69 -19.65
C LYS A 6 5.02 22.38 -19.83
N GLN A 7 4.38 22.89 -20.88
CA GLN A 7 2.96 22.64 -21.18
C GLN A 7 2.73 21.17 -21.55
N GLU A 8 3.61 20.59 -22.37
CA GLU A 8 3.56 19.16 -22.73
C GLU A 8 3.72 18.27 -21.48
N LEU A 9 4.68 18.57 -20.61
CA LEU A 9 4.89 17.85 -19.37
C LEU A 9 3.70 17.95 -18.42
N ILE A 10 3.06 19.13 -18.32
CA ILE A 10 1.86 19.31 -17.50
C ILE A 10 0.70 18.50 -18.08
N GLY A 11 0.51 18.51 -19.41
CA GLY A 11 -0.52 17.72 -20.09
C GLY A 11 -0.34 16.22 -19.84
N ALA A 12 0.86 15.69 -20.09
CA ALA A 12 1.19 14.29 -19.85
C ALA A 12 1.04 13.88 -18.37
N LEU A 13 1.43 14.76 -17.42
CA LEU A 13 1.23 14.51 -15.99
C LEU A 13 -0.24 14.52 -15.61
N ARG A 14 -1.03 15.44 -16.15
CA ARG A 14 -2.46 15.53 -15.90
C ARG A 14 -3.21 14.29 -16.36
N GLU A 15 -2.91 13.76 -17.55
CA GLU A 15 -3.47 12.50 -18.04
C GLU A 15 -3.11 11.32 -17.13
N LYS A 16 -1.87 11.25 -16.67
CA LYS A 16 -1.41 10.21 -15.76
C LYS A 16 -2.09 10.31 -14.38
N MET A 17 -2.19 11.51 -13.85
CA MET A 17 -2.87 11.75 -12.59
C MET A 17 -4.38 11.49 -12.64
N SER A 18 -5.03 11.75 -13.79
CA SER A 18 -6.46 11.45 -13.94
C SER A 18 -6.76 9.95 -14.01
N LYS A 19 -5.81 9.15 -14.50
CA LYS A 19 -5.93 7.68 -14.59
C LYS A 19 -5.45 6.96 -13.32
N ALA A 20 -4.70 7.63 -12.46
CA ALA A 20 -4.12 7.04 -11.26
C ALA A 20 -5.18 6.83 -10.17
N ALA A 21 -5.26 5.61 -9.63
CA ALA A 21 -6.10 5.28 -8.48
C ALA A 21 -5.49 5.76 -7.17
N ILE A 22 -4.15 5.81 -7.10
CA ILE A 22 -3.40 6.29 -5.95
C ILE A 22 -2.24 7.17 -6.39
N ALA A 23 -1.99 8.26 -5.65
CA ALA A 23 -0.82 9.12 -5.78
C ALA A 23 -0.21 9.35 -4.41
N ILE A 24 1.09 9.09 -4.27
CA ILE A 24 1.81 9.27 -3.01
C ILE A 24 2.97 10.23 -3.24
N ALA A 25 3.09 11.27 -2.39
CA ALA A 25 4.24 12.16 -2.33
C ALA A 25 5.25 11.63 -1.33
N VAL A 26 6.45 11.40 -1.79
CA VAL A 26 7.56 10.96 -0.95
C VAL A 26 8.69 11.99 -1.04
N GLY A 27 9.07 12.52 0.11
CA GLY A 27 10.26 13.35 0.24
C GLY A 27 11.50 12.47 0.22
N TYR A 28 12.53 12.86 -0.50
CA TYR A 28 13.80 12.16 -0.51
C TYR A 28 14.95 13.10 -0.12
N LYS A 29 15.89 12.60 0.69
CA LYS A 29 17.09 13.32 1.09
C LYS A 29 18.30 12.37 0.97
N ASN A 30 19.37 12.83 0.31
CA ASN A 30 20.64 12.11 0.23
C ASN A 30 20.53 10.63 -0.18
N ILE A 31 19.75 10.35 -1.23
CA ILE A 31 19.68 9.00 -1.81
C ILE A 31 20.81 8.86 -2.83
N ASP A 32 21.58 7.78 -2.71
CA ASP A 32 22.65 7.44 -3.65
C ASP A 32 22.08 7.07 -5.03
N ALA A 33 22.87 7.32 -6.09
CA ALA A 33 22.49 7.02 -7.47
C ALA A 33 22.19 5.52 -7.67
N ALA A 34 23.01 4.63 -7.08
CA ALA A 34 22.81 3.20 -7.13
C ALA A 34 21.50 2.77 -6.47
N ALA A 35 21.17 3.37 -5.31
CA ALA A 35 19.90 3.14 -4.61
C ALA A 35 18.71 3.61 -5.47
N THR A 36 18.82 4.77 -6.12
CA THR A 36 17.76 5.29 -7.00
C THR A 36 17.47 4.36 -8.18
N VAL A 37 18.49 3.73 -8.75
CA VAL A 37 18.33 2.78 -9.86
C VAL A 37 17.59 1.52 -9.36
N LYS A 38 17.97 0.98 -8.19
CA LYS A 38 17.28 -0.16 -7.55
C LYS A 38 15.82 0.16 -7.28
N LEU A 39 15.55 1.33 -6.68
CA LEU A 39 14.19 1.80 -6.41
C LEU A 39 13.32 1.84 -7.68
N ARG A 40 13.83 2.42 -8.75
CA ARG A 40 13.10 2.49 -10.02
C ARG A 40 12.81 1.09 -10.59
N LYS A 41 13.73 0.15 -10.42
CA LYS A 41 13.54 -1.24 -10.85
C LYS A 41 12.41 -1.90 -10.06
N THR A 42 12.45 -1.82 -8.73
CA THR A 42 11.43 -2.40 -7.83
C THR A 42 10.03 -1.82 -8.10
N PHE A 43 9.91 -0.48 -8.26
CA PHE A 43 8.63 0.14 -8.61
C PHE A 43 8.13 -0.30 -10.00
N ARG A 44 9.02 -0.43 -10.98
CA ARG A 44 8.64 -0.86 -12.34
C ARG A 44 8.15 -2.32 -12.36
N GLU A 45 8.79 -3.22 -11.61
CA GLU A 45 8.38 -4.61 -11.46
C GLU A 45 6.97 -4.75 -10.89
N SER A 46 6.58 -3.82 -10.01
CA SER A 46 5.24 -3.75 -9.41
C SER A 46 4.23 -2.92 -10.20
N LYS A 47 4.54 -2.55 -11.46
CA LYS A 47 3.70 -1.70 -12.33
C LYS A 47 3.36 -0.33 -11.72
N VAL A 48 4.23 0.19 -10.88
CA VAL A 48 4.09 1.48 -10.21
C VAL A 48 5.01 2.49 -10.88
N GLU A 49 4.49 3.65 -11.23
CA GLU A 49 5.29 4.71 -11.83
C GLU A 49 5.91 5.60 -10.75
N TYR A 50 7.25 5.65 -10.72
CA TYR A 50 8.00 6.55 -9.86
C TYR A 50 8.58 7.70 -10.69
N LYS A 51 8.18 8.93 -10.40
CA LYS A 51 8.62 10.12 -11.13
C LYS A 51 8.99 11.26 -10.21
N VAL A 52 10.17 11.83 -10.42
CA VAL A 52 10.59 13.06 -9.75
C VAL A 52 10.15 14.25 -10.61
N VAL A 53 9.36 15.13 -10.02
CA VAL A 53 8.76 16.28 -10.71
C VAL A 53 8.93 17.53 -9.86
N LYS A 54 9.11 18.66 -10.52
CA LYS A 54 9.15 19.96 -9.84
C LYS A 54 7.77 20.26 -9.23
N ASN A 55 7.73 20.65 -7.95
CA ASN A 55 6.48 20.88 -7.20
C ASN A 55 5.51 21.84 -7.89
N THR A 56 6.06 22.90 -8.52
CA THR A 56 5.24 23.87 -9.28
C THR A 56 4.51 23.23 -10.46
N LEU A 57 5.15 22.29 -11.18
CA LEU A 57 4.53 21.58 -12.30
C LEU A 57 3.50 20.55 -11.78
N ALA A 58 3.82 19.87 -10.68
CA ALA A 58 2.90 18.95 -10.04
C ALA A 58 1.62 19.65 -9.56
N ARG A 59 1.75 20.82 -8.94
CA ARG A 59 0.60 21.65 -8.51
C ARG A 59 -0.27 22.10 -9.69
N LEU A 60 0.35 22.48 -10.81
CA LEU A 60 -0.41 22.88 -12.01
C LEU A 60 -1.10 21.66 -12.67
N ALA A 61 -0.46 20.52 -12.69
CA ALA A 61 -1.03 19.29 -13.26
C ALA A 61 -2.18 18.72 -12.41
N ALA A 62 -2.11 18.84 -11.09
CA ALA A 62 -3.12 18.34 -10.16
C ALA A 62 -4.40 19.19 -10.14
N LYS A 63 -4.34 20.45 -10.55
CA LYS A 63 -5.53 21.33 -10.63
C LYS A 63 -6.60 20.74 -11.55
N GLY A 64 -7.81 20.57 -11.01
CA GLY A 64 -8.95 19.99 -11.74
C GLY A 64 -8.88 18.46 -11.91
N THR A 65 -8.03 17.77 -11.14
CA THR A 65 -8.03 16.29 -11.03
C THR A 65 -8.50 15.87 -9.63
N PRO A 66 -8.98 14.62 -9.44
CA PRO A 66 -9.33 14.11 -8.11
C PRO A 66 -8.18 14.19 -7.09
N LEU A 67 -6.95 14.39 -7.59
CA LEU A 67 -5.73 14.46 -6.79
C LEU A 67 -5.34 15.90 -6.39
N GLU A 68 -6.24 16.88 -6.49
CA GLU A 68 -5.91 18.28 -6.18
C GLU A 68 -5.43 18.47 -4.74
N LYS A 69 -6.04 17.76 -3.79
CA LYS A 69 -5.64 17.75 -2.37
C LYS A 69 -4.20 17.25 -2.13
N PHE A 70 -3.63 16.53 -3.09
CA PHE A 70 -2.24 16.09 -3.07
C PHE A 70 -1.22 17.23 -3.00
N THR A 71 -1.62 18.42 -3.48
CA THR A 71 -0.71 19.57 -3.58
C THR A 71 -0.37 20.23 -2.25
N GLU A 72 -1.17 20.00 -1.21
CA GLU A 72 -0.98 20.61 0.11
C GLU A 72 0.27 20.08 0.85
N GLY A 73 0.71 18.85 0.55
CA GLY A 73 1.89 18.23 1.17
C GLY A 73 3.19 18.33 0.36
N LEU A 74 3.25 19.11 -0.73
CA LEU A 74 4.40 19.16 -1.62
C LEU A 74 5.42 20.22 -1.21
N ASP A 75 6.14 20.01 -0.10
CA ASP A 75 7.24 20.88 0.34
C ASP A 75 8.61 20.22 0.13
N GLY A 76 9.61 20.98 -0.35
CA GLY A 76 10.96 20.48 -0.61
C GLY A 76 11.09 19.47 -1.77
N PRO A 77 12.16 18.66 -1.83
CA PRO A 77 12.38 17.68 -2.88
C PRO A 77 11.40 16.52 -2.75
N ASN A 78 10.57 16.31 -3.77
CA ASN A 78 9.54 15.28 -3.76
C ASN A 78 9.60 14.41 -5.01
N ALA A 79 9.34 13.12 -4.80
CA ALA A 79 9.00 12.17 -5.84
C ALA A 79 7.52 11.82 -5.75
N ILE A 80 6.90 11.60 -6.88
CA ILE A 80 5.51 11.19 -7.00
C ILE A 80 5.48 9.73 -7.43
N ILE A 81 4.73 8.95 -6.69
CA ILE A 81 4.46 7.54 -6.96
C ILE A 81 3.01 7.45 -7.42
N LEU A 82 2.79 6.90 -8.60
CA LEU A 82 1.46 6.72 -9.19
C LEU A 82 1.17 5.23 -9.35
N GLY A 83 0.01 4.79 -8.82
CA GLY A 83 -0.52 3.45 -9.04
C GLY A 83 -1.83 3.54 -9.82
N TYR A 84 -2.02 2.66 -10.82
CA TYR A 84 -3.16 2.69 -11.73
C TYR A 84 -4.19 1.62 -11.39
N ASP A 85 -3.78 0.35 -11.33
CA ASP A 85 -4.70 -0.78 -11.19
C ASP A 85 -4.95 -1.16 -9.73
N ASP A 86 -3.92 -1.10 -8.90
CA ASP A 86 -3.97 -1.57 -7.52
C ASP A 86 -3.55 -0.46 -6.55
N VAL A 87 -4.30 -0.29 -5.49
CA VAL A 87 -4.03 0.71 -4.45
C VAL A 87 -3.04 0.18 -3.41
N VAL A 88 -3.04 -1.14 -3.19
CA VAL A 88 -2.24 -1.80 -2.15
C VAL A 88 -0.80 -2.03 -2.60
N ALA A 89 -0.58 -2.39 -3.88
CA ALA A 89 0.76 -2.67 -4.40
C ALA A 89 1.73 -1.49 -4.23
N PRO A 90 1.39 -0.23 -4.59
CA PRO A 90 2.29 0.91 -4.37
C PRO A 90 2.63 1.15 -2.90
N ALA A 91 1.66 0.93 -1.99
CA ALA A 91 1.86 1.11 -0.55
C ALA A 91 2.81 0.03 0.03
N LYS A 92 2.68 -1.23 -0.41
CA LYS A 92 3.58 -2.34 0.00
C LYS A 92 5.02 -2.07 -0.44
N VAL A 93 5.21 -1.77 -1.72
CA VAL A 93 6.55 -1.46 -2.26
C VAL A 93 7.17 -0.26 -1.56
N LEU A 94 6.37 0.78 -1.32
CA LEU A 94 6.83 1.95 -0.59
C LEU A 94 7.28 1.60 0.83
N ARG A 95 6.53 0.77 1.55
CA ARG A 95 6.90 0.31 2.90
C ARG A 95 8.22 -0.46 2.90
N ASP A 96 8.40 -1.37 1.95
CA ASP A 96 9.61 -2.18 1.85
C ASP A 96 10.82 -1.28 1.54
N VAL A 97 10.65 -0.33 0.64
CA VAL A 97 11.64 0.71 0.32
C VAL A 97 11.97 1.59 1.54
N LEU A 98 10.95 2.00 2.32
CA LEU A 98 11.17 2.77 3.54
C LEU A 98 11.95 1.99 4.60
N ARG A 99 11.74 0.68 4.69
CA ARG A 99 12.52 -0.20 5.58
C ARG A 99 13.99 -0.29 5.15
N GLU A 100 14.25 -0.35 3.84
CA GLU A 100 15.61 -0.43 3.30
C GLU A 100 16.36 0.92 3.39
N GLN A 101 15.68 2.03 3.10
CA GLN A 101 16.29 3.35 3.02
C GLN A 101 16.25 4.14 4.35
N GLY A 102 15.49 3.67 5.34
CA GLY A 102 15.38 4.29 6.65
C GLY A 102 14.96 5.76 6.60
N GLU A 103 15.69 6.63 7.27
CA GLU A 103 15.35 8.07 7.39
C GLU A 103 15.56 8.89 6.11
N LYS A 104 16.12 8.31 5.03
CA LYS A 104 16.39 9.02 3.77
C LYS A 104 15.13 9.30 2.94
N MET A 105 14.05 8.59 3.21
CA MET A 105 12.75 8.77 2.56
C MET A 105 11.66 9.01 3.58
N THR A 106 10.82 10.01 3.33
CA THR A 106 9.70 10.36 4.22
C THR A 106 8.41 10.44 3.41
N VAL A 107 7.38 9.76 3.85
CA VAL A 107 6.04 9.90 3.26
C VAL A 107 5.44 11.20 3.75
N LYS A 108 4.99 12.06 2.83
CA LYS A 108 4.41 13.36 3.17
C LYS A 108 2.90 13.35 3.11
N ALA A 109 2.37 12.95 1.97
CA ALA A 109 0.94 12.89 1.74
C ALA A 109 0.64 11.82 0.70
N GLY A 110 -0.52 11.21 0.80
CA GLY A 110 -1.07 10.34 -0.21
C GLY A 110 -2.51 10.72 -0.53
N VAL A 111 -2.94 10.47 -1.74
CA VAL A 111 -4.34 10.58 -2.13
C VAL A 111 -4.76 9.26 -2.76
N VAL A 112 -5.84 8.70 -2.24
CA VAL A 112 -6.44 7.46 -2.70
C VAL A 112 -7.86 7.77 -3.14
N GLN A 113 -8.13 7.61 -4.43
CA GLN A 113 -9.47 7.86 -5.02
C GLN A 113 -10.06 9.23 -4.61
N GLY A 114 -9.21 10.28 -4.56
CA GLY A 114 -9.65 11.64 -4.20
C GLY A 114 -9.67 11.96 -2.69
N ASN A 115 -9.43 10.98 -1.83
CA ASN A 115 -9.35 11.19 -0.39
C ASN A 115 -7.89 11.34 0.06
N LEU A 116 -7.61 12.36 0.86
CA LEU A 116 -6.30 12.55 1.46
C LEU A 116 -6.05 11.44 2.50
N VAL A 117 -4.87 10.85 2.43
CA VAL A 117 -4.45 9.74 3.30
C VAL A 117 -3.13 10.09 3.96
N ASP A 118 -3.11 10.07 5.28
CA ASP A 118 -1.90 10.32 6.07
C ASP A 118 -0.92 9.15 6.03
N ALA A 119 0.32 9.40 6.44
CA ALA A 119 1.37 8.40 6.50
C ALA A 119 0.98 7.15 7.33
N ARG A 120 0.20 7.32 8.41
CA ARG A 120 -0.30 6.21 9.23
C ARG A 120 -1.29 5.33 8.46
N SER A 121 -2.20 5.95 7.76
CA SER A 121 -3.20 5.24 6.94
C SER A 121 -2.57 4.55 5.74
N LEU A 122 -1.50 5.14 5.15
CA LEU A 122 -0.69 4.49 4.12
C LEU A 122 0.06 3.26 4.64
N ALA A 123 0.56 3.31 5.87
CA ALA A 123 1.15 2.14 6.51
C ALA A 123 0.12 1.03 6.71
N ALA A 124 -1.09 1.36 7.17
CA ALA A 124 -2.19 0.40 7.30
C ALA A 124 -2.60 -0.21 5.94
N LEU A 125 -2.60 0.58 4.85
CA LEU A 125 -2.81 0.07 3.49
C LEU A 125 -1.70 -0.90 3.06
N ALA A 126 -0.46 -0.63 3.43
CA ALA A 126 0.68 -1.50 3.13
C ALA A 126 0.61 -2.85 3.88
N ASP A 127 -0.04 -2.89 5.04
CA ASP A 127 -0.26 -4.12 5.82
C ASP A 127 -1.45 -4.93 5.30
N MET A 128 -2.27 -4.36 4.42
CA MET A 128 -3.42 -5.08 3.84
C MET A 128 -2.95 -6.21 2.90
N PRO A 129 -3.60 -7.38 2.96
CA PRO A 129 -3.37 -8.45 2.00
C PRO A 129 -3.80 -8.03 0.59
N GLY A 130 -3.34 -8.78 -0.42
CA GLY A 130 -3.71 -8.53 -1.82
C GLY A 130 -5.20 -8.71 -2.10
N LEU A 131 -5.68 -8.19 -3.22
CA LEU A 131 -7.09 -8.29 -3.64
C LEU A 131 -7.68 -9.72 -3.60
N PRO A 132 -6.97 -10.77 -4.09
CA PRO A 132 -7.50 -12.14 -4.02
C PRO A 132 -7.62 -12.65 -2.58
N GLU A 133 -6.68 -12.29 -1.71
CA GLU A 133 -6.69 -12.66 -0.30
C GLU A 133 -7.81 -11.93 0.46
N LEU A 134 -8.06 -10.65 0.17
CA LEU A 134 -9.18 -9.89 0.72
C LEU A 134 -10.53 -10.53 0.35
N ARG A 135 -10.69 -10.96 -0.91
CA ARG A 135 -11.89 -11.68 -1.34
C ARG A 135 -12.06 -13.00 -0.59
N GLY A 136 -10.96 -13.73 -0.37
CA GLY A 136 -10.95 -14.95 0.45
C GLY A 136 -11.36 -14.70 1.90
N MET A 137 -10.85 -13.62 2.51
CA MET A 137 -11.22 -13.22 3.87
C MET A 137 -12.72 -12.87 3.96
N LEU A 138 -13.26 -12.12 2.99
CA LEU A 138 -14.70 -11.80 2.94
C LEU A 138 -15.54 -13.07 2.84
N ALA A 139 -15.20 -14.02 1.97
CA ALA A 139 -15.87 -15.30 1.86
C ALA A 139 -15.80 -16.09 3.19
N GLY A 140 -14.63 -16.09 3.84
CA GLY A 140 -14.45 -16.70 5.15
C GLY A 140 -15.31 -16.05 6.24
N LEU A 141 -15.45 -14.73 6.24
CA LEU A 141 -16.31 -14.02 7.19
C LEU A 141 -17.80 -14.38 7.01
N ILE A 142 -18.25 -14.54 5.76
CA ILE A 142 -19.63 -14.97 5.46
C ILE A 142 -19.88 -16.41 5.95
N ALA A 143 -18.90 -17.31 5.79
CA ALA A 143 -18.99 -18.69 6.24
C ALA A 143 -18.74 -18.87 7.76
N ALA A 144 -18.19 -17.86 8.44
CA ALA A 144 -17.79 -17.96 9.84
C ALA A 144 -18.90 -18.36 10.80
N PRO A 145 -20.16 -17.84 10.72
CA PRO A 145 -21.24 -18.25 11.62
C PRO A 145 -21.56 -19.73 11.51
N ALA A 146 -21.70 -20.24 10.28
CA ALA A 146 -21.97 -21.66 10.04
C ALA A 146 -20.83 -22.56 10.56
N THR A 147 -19.59 -22.17 10.28
CA THR A 147 -18.39 -22.89 10.76
C THR A 147 -18.32 -22.92 12.28
N ARG A 148 -18.67 -21.82 12.96
CA ARG A 148 -18.72 -21.75 14.44
C ARG A 148 -19.77 -22.70 15.01
N LEU A 149 -20.97 -22.77 14.43
CA LEU A 149 -22.03 -23.70 14.86
C LEU A 149 -21.57 -25.16 14.74
N VAL A 150 -21.00 -25.54 13.59
CA VAL A 150 -20.48 -26.90 13.37
C VAL A 150 -19.39 -27.24 14.37
N ARG A 151 -18.48 -26.30 14.64
CA ARG A 151 -17.41 -26.48 15.63
C ARG A 151 -17.98 -26.70 17.03
N LEU A 152 -18.97 -25.91 17.45
CA LEU A 152 -19.61 -26.06 18.76
C LEU A 152 -20.26 -27.43 18.91
N LEU A 153 -20.90 -27.97 17.87
CA LEU A 153 -21.50 -29.31 17.87
C LEU A 153 -20.44 -30.43 17.94
N ASN A 154 -19.31 -30.26 17.24
CA ASN A 154 -18.24 -31.25 17.23
C ASN A 154 -17.28 -31.18 18.44
N THR A 155 -17.23 -30.04 19.16
CA THR A 155 -16.35 -29.82 20.29
C THR A 155 -16.49 -30.84 21.42
N PRO A 156 -17.70 -31.17 21.90
CA PRO A 156 -17.90 -32.13 22.99
C PRO A 156 -17.29 -33.51 22.71
N GLY A 157 -17.51 -34.04 21.49
CA GLY A 157 -16.94 -35.34 21.10
C GLY A 157 -15.42 -35.35 21.08
N GLY A 158 -14.84 -34.30 20.51
CA GLY A 158 -13.39 -34.13 20.46
C GLY A 158 -12.73 -33.93 21.85
N GLN A 159 -13.42 -33.23 22.76
CA GLN A 159 -12.93 -33.05 24.14
C GLN A 159 -12.98 -34.38 24.93
N LEU A 160 -14.04 -35.17 24.79
CA LEU A 160 -14.14 -36.49 25.43
C LEU A 160 -13.02 -37.43 24.92
N ALA A 161 -12.80 -37.48 23.62
CA ALA A 161 -11.70 -38.28 23.05
C ALA A 161 -10.33 -37.87 23.58
N ARG A 162 -10.06 -36.56 23.72
CA ARG A 162 -8.79 -36.05 24.28
C ARG A 162 -8.64 -36.43 25.77
N VAL A 163 -9.69 -36.32 26.55
CA VAL A 163 -9.66 -36.70 27.97
C VAL A 163 -9.41 -38.19 28.13
N LEU A 164 -10.08 -39.05 27.34
CA LEU A 164 -9.85 -40.49 27.34
C LEU A 164 -8.40 -40.86 26.95
N LYS A 165 -7.88 -40.17 25.91
CA LYS A 165 -6.48 -40.37 25.51
C LYS A 165 -5.52 -39.92 26.59
N ALA A 166 -5.72 -38.76 27.20
CA ALA A 166 -4.89 -38.25 28.29
C ALA A 166 -4.92 -39.16 29.53
N LYS A 167 -6.08 -39.83 29.80
CA LYS A 167 -6.18 -40.83 30.86
C LYS A 167 -5.41 -42.11 30.54
N SER A 168 -5.47 -42.58 29.29
CA SER A 168 -4.74 -43.78 28.87
C SER A 168 -3.19 -43.57 28.80
N GLU A 169 -2.75 -42.31 28.57
CA GLU A 169 -1.31 -42.00 28.51
C GLU A 169 -0.73 -41.60 29.87
N LYS A 170 -1.55 -41.41 30.92
CA LYS A 170 -1.01 -41.31 32.29
C LYS A 170 -0.69 -42.69 32.80
N PRO A 171 0.59 -43.02 33.06
CA PRO A 171 0.92 -44.23 33.79
C PRO A 171 0.26 -44.14 35.15
N GLU A 172 -0.43 -45.20 35.58
CA GLU A 172 -0.87 -45.32 36.96
C GLU A 172 0.34 -45.13 37.86
N ALA A 173 0.41 -43.94 38.48
CA ALA A 173 1.32 -43.73 39.58
C ALA A 173 0.78 -44.56 40.74
N ALA A 174 1.37 -45.74 40.95
CA ALA A 174 1.23 -46.50 42.16
C ALA A 174 1.79 -45.74 43.36
#